data_60052c6510401ccee9d41d46dce74e88
#
_entry.id   60052c6510401ccee9d41d46dce74e88
#
_cell.length_a   1.000
_cell.length_b   1.000
_cell.length_c   1.000
_cell.angle_alpha   90.00
_cell.angle_beta   90.00
_cell.angle_gamma   90.00
#
_symmetry.space_group_name_H-M   'P 1'
#
loop_
_entity.id
_entity.type
_entity.pdbx_description
1 polymer ?
#
loop_
_entity_poly.entity_id
_entity_poly.type
_entity_poly.pdbx_seq_one_letter_code
_entity_poly.pdbx_strand_id
1 'polypeptide(L)'
;LLDRASVQRLPDAPNVVFMAGQKFGTAHAPEQAWAANTLMPALVAERYCRSRIVAFSTGCVYPLVPVSSGGSREEDELGPPGDYANSCVGRERVFTYFSRKHGMPLAIFRLNYAVEMRYGVLLDVALKVWRGESVDVTMGHANVIWQRDANAFALQCLTHTASPPFVLN
;
A
#
# COMPACT_ATOMS: atom_id res chain seq x y z
N LEU A 1 -15.08 0.03 8.20
CA LEU A 1 -14.68 -1.18 7.45
C LEU A 1 -14.17 -2.34 8.35
N LEU A 2 -14.04 -2.13 9.67
CA LEU A 2 -13.69 -3.21 10.61
C LEU A 2 -14.93 -3.99 11.10
N ASP A 3 -16.12 -3.51 10.81
CA ASP A 3 -17.36 -4.23 11.07
C ASP A 3 -17.82 -4.99 9.82
N ARG A 4 -17.87 -6.33 9.92
CA ARG A 4 -18.25 -7.23 8.82
C ARG A 4 -19.62 -6.88 8.26
N ALA A 5 -20.61 -6.60 9.11
CA ALA A 5 -21.97 -6.30 8.66
C ALA A 5 -22.01 -5.01 7.82
N SER A 6 -21.22 -4.00 8.20
CA SER A 6 -21.10 -2.77 7.42
C SER A 6 -20.40 -3.00 6.06
N VAL A 7 -19.38 -3.84 6.02
CA VAL A 7 -18.70 -4.18 4.75
C VAL A 7 -19.65 -4.94 3.82
N GLN A 8 -20.46 -5.86 4.35
CA GLN A 8 -21.42 -6.61 3.54
C GLN A 8 -22.54 -5.74 2.94
N ARG A 9 -22.83 -4.57 3.54
CA ARG A 9 -23.81 -3.60 3.01
C ARG A 9 -23.24 -2.66 1.93
N LEU A 10 -21.94 -2.72 1.66
CA LEU A 10 -21.37 -1.92 0.58
C LEU A 10 -21.97 -2.33 -0.78
N PRO A 11 -22.15 -1.40 -1.72
CA PRO A 11 -22.70 -1.70 -3.03
C PRO A 11 -21.84 -2.71 -3.79
N ASP A 12 -22.45 -3.45 -4.70
CA ASP A 12 -21.70 -4.27 -5.65
C ASP A 12 -20.90 -3.39 -6.60
N ALA A 13 -19.68 -3.81 -6.87
CA ALA A 13 -18.79 -3.10 -7.79
C ALA A 13 -17.96 -4.10 -8.60
N PRO A 14 -17.92 -4.00 -9.94
CA PRO A 14 -17.08 -4.87 -10.76
C PRO A 14 -15.60 -4.58 -10.61
N ASN A 15 -15.24 -3.35 -10.23
CA ASN A 15 -13.87 -2.89 -10.00
C ASN A 15 -13.78 -2.20 -8.66
N VAL A 16 -12.73 -2.52 -7.90
CA VAL A 16 -12.47 -1.97 -6.57
C VAL A 16 -11.04 -1.48 -6.50
N VAL A 17 -10.83 -0.24 -6.07
CA VAL A 17 -9.53 0.28 -5.69
C VAL A 17 -9.48 0.38 -4.18
N PHE A 18 -8.69 -0.49 -3.55
CA PHE A 18 -8.56 -0.54 -2.10
C PHE A 18 -7.38 0.32 -1.65
N MET A 19 -7.69 1.45 -0.99
CA MET A 19 -6.69 2.42 -0.50
C MET A 19 -6.74 2.61 1.02
N ALA A 20 -7.63 1.90 1.71
CA ALA A 20 -7.79 2.06 3.15
C ALA A 20 -6.64 1.40 3.93
N GLY A 21 -6.25 2.03 5.03
CA GLY A 21 -5.20 1.52 5.90
C GLY A 21 -4.73 2.57 6.91
N GLN A 22 -3.85 2.19 7.81
CA GLN A 22 -3.25 3.06 8.80
C GLN A 22 -1.74 3.10 8.62
N LYS A 23 -1.18 4.31 8.46
CA LYS A 23 0.27 4.53 8.33
C LYS A 23 0.85 5.21 9.58
N PHE A 24 0.13 6.20 10.11
CA PHE A 24 0.62 7.02 11.24
C PHE A 24 0.10 6.49 12.57
N GLY A 25 0.88 6.73 13.64
CA GLY A 25 0.52 6.29 14.99
C GLY A 25 0.68 4.78 15.26
N THR A 26 1.21 4.02 14.33
CA THR A 26 1.33 2.56 14.40
C THR A 26 2.28 2.07 15.50
N ALA A 27 3.29 2.88 15.88
CA ALA A 27 4.22 2.54 16.95
C ALA A 27 3.56 2.56 18.35
N HIS A 28 2.46 3.31 18.52
CA HIS A 28 1.75 3.43 19.80
C HIS A 28 0.54 2.49 19.91
N ALA A 29 0.06 1.95 18.80
CA ALA A 29 -1.09 1.05 18.74
C ALA A 29 -0.91 0.04 17.58
N PRO A 30 0.05 -0.89 17.71
CA PRO A 30 0.35 -1.84 16.65
C PRO A 30 -0.85 -2.74 16.32
N GLU A 31 -1.66 -3.11 17.30
CA GLU A 31 -2.89 -3.89 17.10
C GLU A 31 -3.90 -3.19 16.18
N GLN A 32 -4.00 -1.86 16.25
CA GLN A 32 -4.86 -1.08 15.36
C GLN A 32 -4.30 -1.05 13.93
N ALA A 33 -2.98 -0.96 13.79
CA ALA A 33 -2.31 -1.06 12.50
C ALA A 33 -2.60 -2.43 11.84
N TRP A 34 -2.49 -3.53 12.59
CA TRP A 34 -2.82 -4.87 12.11
C TRP A 34 -4.30 -5.01 11.77
N ALA A 35 -5.20 -4.45 12.58
CA ALA A 35 -6.64 -4.44 12.29
C ALA A 35 -6.93 -3.68 10.98
N ALA A 36 -6.37 -2.48 10.82
CA ALA A 36 -6.61 -1.65 9.64
C ALA A 36 -5.90 -2.18 8.38
N ASN A 37 -4.70 -2.74 8.52
CA ASN A 37 -3.87 -3.12 7.37
C ASN A 37 -4.00 -4.60 6.99
N THR A 38 -4.58 -5.46 7.84
CA THR A 38 -4.70 -6.90 7.57
C THR A 38 -6.13 -7.41 7.74
N LEU A 39 -6.80 -7.13 8.87
CA LEU A 39 -8.16 -7.63 9.10
C LEU A 39 -9.17 -6.94 8.17
N MET A 40 -9.13 -5.61 8.05
CA MET A 40 -10.00 -4.88 7.12
C MET A 40 -9.85 -5.35 5.67
N PRO A 41 -8.65 -5.50 5.11
CA PRO A 41 -8.43 -6.15 3.82
C PRO A 41 -9.09 -7.51 3.67
N ALA A 42 -9.08 -8.36 4.72
CA ALA A 42 -9.74 -9.66 4.69
C ALA A 42 -11.24 -9.55 4.48
N LEU A 43 -11.89 -8.65 5.21
CA LEU A 43 -13.32 -8.40 5.11
C LEU A 43 -13.71 -7.86 3.72
N VAL A 44 -12.88 -6.96 3.17
CA VAL A 44 -13.10 -6.39 1.83
C VAL A 44 -12.85 -7.44 0.74
N ALA A 45 -11.80 -8.23 0.84
CA ALA A 45 -11.50 -9.29 -0.12
C ALA A 45 -12.60 -10.37 -0.13
N GLU A 46 -13.17 -10.70 1.02
CA GLU A 46 -14.31 -11.61 1.14
C GLU A 46 -15.55 -11.04 0.43
N ARG A 47 -15.88 -9.75 0.69
CA ARG A 47 -17.05 -9.07 0.08
C ARG A 47 -16.93 -8.96 -1.43
N TYR A 48 -15.75 -8.66 -1.92
CA TYR A 48 -15.50 -8.38 -3.33
C TYR A 48 -14.73 -9.49 -4.06
N CYS A 49 -14.87 -10.74 -3.59
CA CYS A 49 -14.13 -11.89 -4.13
C CYS A 49 -14.40 -12.22 -5.61
N ARG A 50 -15.39 -11.56 -6.24
CA ARG A 50 -15.71 -11.67 -7.68
C ARG A 50 -15.38 -10.41 -8.47
N SER A 51 -14.85 -9.38 -7.82
CA SER A 51 -14.48 -8.11 -8.44
C SER A 51 -13.01 -8.10 -8.86
N ARG A 52 -12.66 -7.24 -9.81
CA ARG A 52 -11.26 -6.87 -10.01
C ARG A 52 -10.82 -5.94 -8.90
N ILE A 53 -9.71 -6.25 -8.25
CA ILE A 53 -9.22 -5.43 -7.14
C ILE A 53 -7.82 -4.90 -7.46
N VAL A 54 -7.62 -3.60 -7.28
CA VAL A 54 -6.29 -2.98 -7.13
C VAL A 54 -6.11 -2.67 -5.65
N ALA A 55 -5.21 -3.39 -5.01
CA ALA A 55 -4.88 -3.19 -3.60
C ALA A 55 -3.61 -2.32 -3.47
N PHE A 56 -3.75 -1.13 -2.90
CA PHE A 56 -2.60 -0.32 -2.55
C PHE A 56 -1.82 -0.98 -1.42
N SER A 57 -0.54 -1.18 -1.67
CA SER A 57 0.47 -1.59 -0.71
C SER A 57 1.54 -0.50 -0.60
N THR A 58 2.72 -0.82 -0.15
CA THR A 58 3.80 0.13 0.07
C THR A 58 5.14 -0.48 -0.28
N GLY A 59 6.08 0.34 -0.77
CA GLY A 59 7.47 -0.07 -0.91
C GLY A 59 8.16 -0.43 0.42
N CYS A 60 7.56 -0.04 1.57
CA CYS A 60 8.07 -0.44 2.89
C CYS A 60 7.95 -1.95 3.17
N VAL A 61 7.32 -2.75 2.32
CA VAL A 61 7.25 -4.23 2.47
C VAL A 61 8.60 -4.91 2.23
N TYR A 62 9.54 -4.20 1.62
CA TYR A 62 10.91 -4.69 1.41
C TYR A 62 11.83 -4.36 2.58
N PRO A 63 12.90 -5.12 2.79
CA PRO A 63 14.00 -4.69 3.64
C PRO A 63 14.64 -3.43 3.07
N LEU A 64 15.35 -2.66 3.93
CA LEU A 64 16.20 -1.58 3.45
C LEU A 64 17.39 -2.15 2.69
N VAL A 65 17.62 -1.65 1.49
CA VAL A 65 18.72 -2.06 0.62
C VAL A 65 19.67 -0.87 0.35
N PRO A 66 20.96 -1.10 0.06
CA PRO A 66 21.87 -0.03 -0.32
C PRO A 66 21.37 0.72 -1.55
N VAL A 67 21.54 2.03 -1.58
CA VAL A 67 21.17 2.87 -2.75
C VAL A 67 21.85 2.39 -4.04
N SER A 68 23.07 1.89 -3.92
CA SER A 68 23.85 1.34 -5.04
C SER A 68 23.26 0.05 -5.63
N SER A 69 22.31 -0.62 -4.96
CA SER A 69 21.68 -1.85 -5.47
C SER A 69 20.68 -1.61 -6.60
N GLY A 70 20.26 -0.36 -6.80
CA GLY A 70 19.21 -0.02 -7.76
C GLY A 70 17.77 -0.20 -7.23
N GLY A 71 17.62 -0.53 -5.94
CA GLY A 71 16.31 -0.73 -5.29
C GLY A 71 15.79 -2.17 -5.34
N SER A 72 14.61 -2.38 -4.79
CA SER A 72 13.92 -3.68 -4.78
C SER A 72 13.00 -3.84 -5.98
N ARG A 73 12.82 -5.09 -6.41
CA ARG A 73 11.95 -5.52 -7.52
C ARG A 73 10.75 -6.28 -6.98
N GLU A 74 9.75 -6.47 -7.83
CA GLU A 74 8.49 -7.11 -7.46
C GLU A 74 8.64 -8.55 -6.96
N GLU A 75 9.62 -9.27 -7.50
CA GLU A 75 9.96 -10.66 -7.15
C GLU A 75 10.86 -10.80 -5.92
N ASP A 76 11.43 -9.71 -5.41
CA ASP A 76 12.32 -9.74 -4.25
C ASP A 76 11.59 -10.17 -2.98
N GLU A 77 12.35 -10.79 -2.08
CA GLU A 77 11.82 -11.28 -0.81
C GLU A 77 11.34 -10.12 0.08
N LEU A 78 10.15 -10.31 0.68
CA LEU A 78 9.58 -9.37 1.63
C LEU A 78 10.12 -9.68 3.03
N GLY A 79 10.58 -8.66 3.73
CA GLY A 79 11.15 -8.81 5.07
C GLY A 79 11.35 -7.47 5.76
N PRO A 80 10.29 -6.65 5.90
CA PRO A 80 10.43 -5.31 6.44
C PRO A 80 10.54 -5.31 7.96
N PRO A 81 11.15 -4.26 8.53
CA PRO A 81 11.11 -4.02 9.98
C PRO A 81 9.80 -3.35 10.40
N GLY A 82 9.35 -3.67 11.64
CA GLY A 82 8.26 -2.97 12.32
C GLY A 82 6.84 -3.35 11.89
N ASP A 83 5.88 -2.98 12.74
CA ASP A 83 4.48 -3.42 12.61
C ASP A 83 3.76 -2.84 11.40
N TYR A 84 4.00 -1.57 11.07
CA TYR A 84 3.37 -0.96 9.89
C TYR A 84 3.66 -1.76 8.64
N ALA A 85 4.92 -1.99 8.35
CA ALA A 85 5.32 -2.64 7.11
C ALA A 85 4.93 -4.13 7.11
N ASN A 86 5.08 -4.84 8.24
CA ASN A 86 4.63 -6.22 8.37
C ASN A 86 3.11 -6.36 8.25
N SER A 87 2.32 -5.43 8.79
CA SER A 87 0.87 -5.43 8.59
C SER A 87 0.47 -5.18 7.13
N CYS A 88 1.27 -4.43 6.37
CA CYS A 88 1.09 -4.27 4.93
C CYS A 88 1.45 -5.55 4.16
N VAL A 89 2.49 -6.29 4.57
CA VAL A 89 2.74 -7.66 4.05
C VAL A 89 1.54 -8.55 4.34
N GLY A 90 0.97 -8.47 5.55
CA GLY A 90 -0.27 -9.17 5.90
C GLY A 90 -1.42 -8.83 4.95
N ARG A 91 -1.59 -7.56 4.58
CA ARG A 91 -2.56 -7.10 3.55
C ARG A 91 -2.37 -7.84 2.24
N GLU A 92 -1.15 -7.86 1.71
CA GLU A 92 -0.84 -8.54 0.45
C GLU A 92 -1.12 -10.03 0.53
N ARG A 93 -0.74 -10.68 1.63
CA ARG A 93 -0.97 -12.11 1.85
C ARG A 93 -2.46 -12.46 1.89
N VAL A 94 -3.27 -11.64 2.56
CA VAL A 94 -4.73 -11.83 2.65
C VAL A 94 -5.38 -11.67 1.28
N PHE A 95 -5.12 -10.59 0.56
CA PHE A 95 -5.65 -10.41 -0.80
C PHE A 95 -5.21 -11.53 -1.73
N THR A 96 -3.94 -11.95 -1.67
CA THR A 96 -3.41 -13.08 -2.46
C THR A 96 -4.12 -14.39 -2.12
N TYR A 97 -4.41 -14.63 -0.84
CA TYR A 97 -5.18 -15.82 -0.42
C TYR A 97 -6.57 -15.85 -1.08
N PHE A 98 -7.31 -14.75 -1.02
CA PHE A 98 -8.64 -14.67 -1.64
C PHE A 98 -8.56 -14.73 -3.17
N SER A 99 -7.56 -14.11 -3.77
CA SER A 99 -7.31 -14.20 -5.22
C SER A 99 -7.15 -15.67 -5.64
N ARG A 100 -6.26 -16.42 -5.00
CA ARG A 100 -6.01 -17.83 -5.32
C ARG A 100 -7.22 -18.71 -5.02
N LYS A 101 -7.93 -18.47 -3.91
CA LYS A 101 -9.07 -19.27 -3.48
C LYS A 101 -10.27 -19.14 -4.40
N HIS A 102 -10.53 -17.94 -4.94
CA HIS A 102 -11.74 -17.63 -5.69
C HIS A 102 -11.48 -17.28 -7.16
N GLY A 103 -10.23 -17.30 -7.62
CA GLY A 103 -9.86 -16.79 -8.94
C GLY A 103 -10.07 -15.28 -9.07
N MET A 104 -10.08 -14.53 -7.95
CA MET A 104 -10.31 -13.08 -7.92
C MET A 104 -9.17 -12.34 -8.62
N PRO A 105 -9.44 -11.58 -9.68
CA PRO A 105 -8.42 -10.81 -10.36
C PRO A 105 -7.88 -9.69 -9.45
N LEU A 106 -6.58 -9.71 -9.18
CA LEU A 106 -5.91 -8.82 -8.23
C LEU A 106 -4.67 -8.18 -8.84
N ALA A 107 -4.49 -6.88 -8.59
CA ALA A 107 -3.20 -6.21 -8.72
C ALA A 107 -2.80 -5.63 -7.36
N ILE A 108 -1.53 -5.79 -7.00
CA ILE A 108 -0.93 -5.20 -5.80
C ILE A 108 -0.03 -4.06 -6.25
N PHE A 109 -0.36 -2.84 -5.84
CA PHE A 109 0.39 -1.64 -6.17
C PHE A 109 1.21 -1.19 -4.96
N ARG A 110 2.52 -1.45 -4.96
CA ARG A 110 3.47 -1.12 -3.89
C ARG A 110 3.96 0.31 -4.06
N LEU A 111 3.14 1.27 -3.61
CA LEU A 111 3.43 2.68 -3.73
C LEU A 111 4.49 3.13 -2.71
N ASN A 112 5.48 3.89 -3.17
CA ASN A 112 6.41 4.63 -2.32
C ASN A 112 5.82 6.00 -1.94
N TYR A 113 6.58 7.10 -2.01
CA TYR A 113 6.07 8.43 -1.68
C TYR A 113 5.41 9.07 -2.89
N ALA A 114 4.07 9.14 -2.91
CA ALA A 114 3.36 10.01 -3.84
C ALA A 114 3.51 11.46 -3.38
N VAL A 115 3.96 12.33 -4.27
CA VAL A 115 4.24 13.75 -3.98
C VAL A 115 3.48 14.66 -4.95
N GLU A 116 3.10 15.83 -4.46
CA GLU A 116 2.57 16.93 -5.26
C GLU A 116 2.94 18.28 -4.63
N MET A 117 2.57 19.41 -5.25
CA MET A 117 2.95 20.74 -4.77
C MET A 117 2.38 21.12 -3.40
N ARG A 118 1.33 20.44 -2.94
CA ARG A 118 0.64 20.70 -1.66
C ARG A 118 0.87 19.60 -0.63
N TYR A 119 1.54 18.52 -1.01
CA TYR A 119 1.67 17.33 -0.17
C TYR A 119 2.93 16.53 -0.49
N GLY A 120 3.51 15.93 0.55
CA GLY A 120 4.54 14.91 0.45
C GLY A 120 5.90 15.34 0.97
N VAL A 121 6.80 14.37 1.06
CA VAL A 121 8.12 14.52 1.69
C VAL A 121 8.96 15.69 1.14
N LEU A 122 8.86 15.97 -0.15
CA LEU A 122 9.59 17.08 -0.76
C LEU A 122 9.09 18.43 -0.24
N LEU A 123 7.77 18.62 -0.15
CA LEU A 123 7.18 19.83 0.41
C LEU A 123 7.51 19.96 1.91
N ASP A 124 7.42 18.85 2.67
CA ASP A 124 7.72 18.87 4.11
C ASP A 124 9.17 19.32 4.37
N VAL A 125 10.13 18.81 3.61
CA VAL A 125 11.53 19.23 3.69
C VAL A 125 11.70 20.70 3.27
N ALA A 126 11.10 21.10 2.16
CA ALA A 126 11.18 22.48 1.66
C ALA A 126 10.61 23.49 2.68
N LEU A 127 9.49 23.18 3.31
CA LEU A 127 8.89 24.05 4.33
C LEU A 127 9.75 24.16 5.58
N LYS A 128 10.39 23.07 6.04
CA LYS A 128 11.33 23.12 7.16
C LYS A 128 12.54 24.02 6.84
N VAL A 129 13.14 23.84 5.67
CA VAL A 129 14.25 24.71 5.22
C VAL A 129 13.81 26.17 5.14
N TRP A 130 12.65 26.45 4.56
CA TRP A 130 12.11 27.80 4.44
C TRP A 130 11.88 28.48 5.80
N ARG A 131 11.48 27.70 6.83
CA ARG A 131 11.22 28.18 8.19
C ARG A 131 12.46 28.21 9.07
N GLY A 132 13.62 27.79 8.57
CA GLY A 132 14.85 27.63 9.37
C GLY A 132 14.76 26.52 10.42
N GLU A 133 13.88 25.55 10.25
CA GLU A 133 13.72 24.40 11.13
C GLU A 133 14.76 23.33 10.79
N SER A 134 15.10 22.48 11.78
CA SER A 134 16.03 21.37 11.56
C SER A 134 15.41 20.29 10.67
N VAL A 135 16.20 19.75 9.74
CA VAL A 135 15.84 18.64 8.88
C VAL A 135 16.56 17.38 9.37
N ASP A 136 15.81 16.30 9.58
CA ASP A 136 16.38 14.98 9.85
C ASP A 136 17.00 14.44 8.55
N VAL A 137 18.30 14.20 8.58
CA VAL A 137 19.09 13.68 7.43
C VAL A 137 19.49 12.22 7.59
N THR A 138 18.95 11.51 8.58
CA THR A 138 19.26 10.10 8.81
C THR A 138 18.80 9.20 7.66
N MET A 139 17.76 9.62 6.92
CA MET A 139 17.33 8.99 5.68
C MET A 139 17.58 9.95 4.50
N GLY A 140 18.72 9.79 3.85
CA GLY A 140 19.19 10.71 2.79
C GLY A 140 18.51 10.51 1.41
N HIS A 141 17.68 9.50 1.26
CA HIS A 141 17.07 9.14 -0.02
C HIS A 141 15.58 8.79 0.16
N ALA A 142 14.77 9.14 -0.84
CA ALA A 142 13.37 8.76 -0.91
C ALA A 142 13.00 8.43 -2.37
N ASN A 143 12.29 7.31 -2.57
CA ASN A 143 11.65 7.02 -3.85
C ASN A 143 10.37 7.81 -3.95
N VAL A 144 10.25 8.65 -4.96
CA VAL A 144 9.08 9.51 -5.15
C VAL A 144 8.44 9.29 -6.53
N ILE A 145 7.14 9.45 -6.58
CA ILE A 145 6.36 9.46 -7.80
C ILE A 145 5.41 10.66 -7.75
N TRP A 146 5.15 11.30 -8.88
CA TRP A 146 4.14 12.34 -8.96
C TRP A 146 2.75 11.74 -8.71
N GLN A 147 1.96 12.35 -7.82
CA GLN A 147 0.68 11.77 -7.38
C GLN A 147 -0.30 11.51 -8.54
N ARG A 148 -0.32 12.39 -9.55
CA ARG A 148 -1.13 12.19 -10.74
C ARG A 148 -0.75 10.91 -11.48
N ASP A 149 0.55 10.64 -11.61
CA ASP A 149 1.04 9.46 -12.32
C ASP A 149 0.76 8.19 -11.51
N ALA A 150 0.94 8.24 -10.18
CA ALA A 150 0.57 7.15 -9.29
C ALA A 150 -0.92 6.79 -9.44
N ASN A 151 -1.80 7.80 -9.49
CA ASN A 151 -3.23 7.59 -9.69
C ASN A 151 -3.53 6.97 -11.07
N ALA A 152 -2.86 7.45 -12.13
CA ALA A 152 -3.00 6.90 -13.47
C ALA A 152 -2.57 5.44 -13.54
N PHE A 153 -1.41 5.10 -12.98
CA PHE A 153 -0.93 3.71 -12.90
C PHE A 153 -1.86 2.82 -12.08
N ALA A 154 -2.37 3.30 -10.94
CA ALA A 154 -3.32 2.53 -10.15
C ALA A 154 -4.59 2.19 -10.93
N LEU A 155 -5.12 3.12 -11.73
CA LEU A 155 -6.27 2.86 -12.59
C LEU A 155 -5.93 1.90 -13.75
N GLN A 156 -4.73 2.03 -14.34
CA GLN A 156 -4.25 1.09 -15.36
C GLN A 156 -4.10 -0.33 -14.81
N CYS A 157 -3.69 -0.49 -13.54
CA CYS A 157 -3.59 -1.80 -12.90
C CYS A 157 -4.91 -2.60 -12.95
N LEU A 158 -6.08 -1.94 -13.06
CA LEU A 158 -7.37 -2.64 -13.24
C LEU A 158 -7.40 -3.51 -14.50
N THR A 159 -6.67 -3.14 -15.54
CA THR A 159 -6.59 -3.91 -16.79
C THR A 159 -5.57 -5.05 -16.73
N HIS A 160 -4.71 -5.04 -15.72
CA HIS A 160 -3.65 -6.04 -15.52
C HIS A 160 -3.91 -6.97 -14.32
N THR A 161 -5.08 -6.84 -13.68
CA THR A 161 -5.45 -7.73 -12.57
C THR A 161 -5.47 -9.19 -13.02
N ALA A 162 -4.87 -10.08 -12.22
CA ALA A 162 -4.72 -11.50 -12.53
C ALA A 162 -4.84 -12.39 -11.28
N SER A 163 -4.94 -13.71 -11.48
CA SER A 163 -4.79 -14.69 -10.41
C SER A 163 -3.86 -15.82 -10.94
N PRO A 164 -2.61 -15.92 -10.41
CA PRO A 164 -2.03 -15.21 -9.28
C PRO A 164 -1.89 -13.69 -9.51
N PRO A 165 -1.75 -12.89 -8.42
CA PRO A 165 -1.78 -11.44 -8.52
C PRO A 165 -0.68 -10.86 -9.39
N PHE A 166 -1.02 -9.81 -10.16
CA PHE A 166 -0.05 -8.90 -10.75
C PHE A 166 0.50 -7.98 -9.65
N VAL A 167 1.80 -7.77 -9.61
CA VAL A 167 2.47 -6.87 -8.64
C VAL A 167 3.20 -5.78 -9.40
N LEU A 168 3.13 -4.55 -8.92
CA LEU A 168 3.81 -3.38 -9.48
C LEU A 168 4.40 -2.54 -8.34
N ASN A 169 5.69 -2.15 -8.48
CA ASN A 169 6.37 -1.19 -7.62
C ASN A 169 6.23 0.23 -8.12
#